data_bfd227fcf85acb13fa407a88a4c80e02
#
_entry.id   bfd227fcf85acb13fa407a88a4c80e02
#
_cell.length_a   1.000
_cell.length_b   1.000
_cell.length_c   1.000
_cell.angle_alpha   90.00
_cell.angle_beta   90.00
_cell.angle_gamma   90.00
#
_symmetry.space_group_name_H-M   'P 1'
#
loop_
_entity.id
_entity.type
_entity.pdbx_description
1 polymer ?
#
loop_
_entity_poly.entity_id
_entity_poly.type
_entity_poly.pdbx_seq_one_letter_code
_entity_poly.pdbx_strand_id
1 'polypeptide(L)'
;MTIKDLAAKTGYAVGTVSRALNDHRNVSAKARREILQAAKESGFELNQNAKQLKQLSSTTILVVVKGIGNELFGELVETIQNLIAPTRYQLVVDYMDEDNNEVSRAISLIREKKPLGILFLGGNTLHFLRDFDKIEVPCVLVTNDAAGLPFSNLSSVTTDDRQAGYAAMEQLISQGHRRIAIIGGVKDSDISCLRFEGCLQAMKRQGLDFDPELDYEAVRFSYRDGYDATLRLLSRNRGYTAIFALADVMAIGSVRALWEQGKRVPQDVSVIGVDGLNLGSYLTPRLSTVRQDAPEIARRSVEILLSALETGAPAIHEQIPFELLPGESVRKV
;
A
#
# COMPACT_ATOMS: atom_id res chain seq x y z
N MET A 1 -28.03 31.89 7.78
CA MET A 1 -29.34 31.58 7.15
C MET A 1 -29.21 30.25 6.42
N THR A 2 -30.19 29.37 6.50
CA THR A 2 -30.23 28.06 5.88
C THR A 2 -31.12 28.06 4.62
N ILE A 3 -31.01 27.01 3.77
CA ILE A 3 -31.91 26.84 2.62
C ILE A 3 -33.38 26.72 3.04
N LYS A 4 -33.66 26.21 4.26
CA LYS A 4 -35.02 26.15 4.83
C LYS A 4 -35.55 27.54 5.17
N ASP A 5 -34.68 28.43 5.65
CA ASP A 5 -35.06 29.81 5.99
C ASP A 5 -35.34 30.59 4.71
N LEU A 6 -34.56 30.38 3.63
CA LEU A 6 -34.79 30.99 2.33
C LEU A 6 -36.09 30.48 1.69
N ALA A 7 -36.39 29.19 1.85
CA ALA A 7 -37.67 28.60 1.39
C ALA A 7 -38.87 29.23 2.13
N ALA A 8 -38.77 29.37 3.46
CA ALA A 8 -39.80 30.06 4.26
C ALA A 8 -40.01 31.52 3.84
N LYS A 9 -38.90 32.24 3.58
CA LYS A 9 -38.93 33.67 3.16
C LYS A 9 -39.53 33.86 1.76
N THR A 10 -39.29 32.94 0.83
CA THR A 10 -39.73 33.02 -0.57
C THR A 10 -41.09 32.36 -0.83
N GLY A 11 -41.62 31.55 0.13
CA GLY A 11 -42.84 30.79 -0.04
C GLY A 11 -42.75 29.57 -0.96
N TYR A 12 -41.52 29.24 -1.45
CA TYR A 12 -41.31 28.09 -2.31
C TYR A 12 -40.88 26.87 -1.51
N ALA A 13 -41.21 25.68 -2.01
CA ALA A 13 -40.74 24.43 -1.42
C ALA A 13 -39.21 24.37 -1.45
N VAL A 14 -38.58 23.78 -0.41
CA VAL A 14 -37.11 23.63 -0.29
C VAL A 14 -36.49 23.01 -1.54
N GLY A 15 -37.15 22.01 -2.16
CA GLY A 15 -36.74 21.40 -3.41
C GLY A 15 -36.72 22.35 -4.62
N THR A 16 -37.66 23.33 -4.66
CA THR A 16 -37.72 24.35 -5.72
C THR A 16 -36.59 25.38 -5.54
N VAL A 17 -36.38 25.80 -4.30
CA VAL A 17 -35.30 26.74 -3.93
C VAL A 17 -33.92 26.09 -4.27
N SER A 18 -33.73 24.85 -3.91
CA SER A 18 -32.50 24.11 -4.21
C SER A 18 -32.25 24.01 -5.76
N ARG A 19 -33.29 23.71 -6.54
CA ARG A 19 -33.20 23.64 -8.00
C ARG A 19 -32.92 24.99 -8.63
N ALA A 20 -33.54 26.07 -8.16
CA ALA A 20 -33.31 27.40 -8.63
C ALA A 20 -31.86 27.87 -8.38
N LEU A 21 -31.35 27.64 -7.19
CA LEU A 21 -29.96 27.98 -6.79
C LEU A 21 -28.90 27.16 -7.55
N ASN A 22 -29.25 25.96 -8.01
CA ASN A 22 -28.37 25.06 -8.78
C ASN A 22 -28.61 25.12 -10.31
N ASP A 23 -29.30 26.14 -10.80
CA ASP A 23 -29.56 26.38 -12.23
C ASP A 23 -30.26 25.22 -12.98
N HIS A 24 -31.07 24.43 -12.29
CA HIS A 24 -31.82 23.32 -12.90
C HIS A 24 -32.90 23.84 -13.87
N ARG A 25 -33.04 23.20 -15.05
CA ARG A 25 -34.00 23.60 -16.10
C ARG A 25 -35.49 23.53 -15.69
N ASN A 26 -35.83 22.76 -14.67
CA ASN A 26 -37.22 22.50 -14.22
C ASN A 26 -37.71 23.52 -13.17
N VAL A 27 -37.33 24.79 -13.27
CA VAL A 27 -37.84 25.88 -12.42
C VAL A 27 -38.30 27.01 -13.31
N SER A 28 -39.52 27.53 -13.07
CA SER A 28 -40.05 28.65 -13.86
C SER A 28 -39.13 29.88 -13.77
N ALA A 29 -39.07 30.67 -14.85
CA ALA A 29 -38.28 31.88 -14.88
C ALA A 29 -38.67 32.93 -13.80
N LYS A 30 -39.95 32.94 -13.40
CA LYS A 30 -40.46 33.78 -12.32
C LYS A 30 -39.92 33.32 -10.98
N ALA A 31 -40.08 32.03 -10.63
CA ALA A 31 -39.63 31.49 -9.35
C ALA A 31 -38.11 31.59 -9.20
N ARG A 32 -37.37 31.38 -10.29
CA ARG A 32 -35.93 31.51 -10.30
C ARG A 32 -35.46 32.92 -9.96
N ARG A 33 -36.07 33.96 -10.58
CA ARG A 33 -35.73 35.35 -10.29
C ARG A 33 -36.02 35.73 -8.86
N GLU A 34 -37.20 35.37 -8.33
CA GLU A 34 -37.61 35.68 -6.96
C GLU A 34 -36.68 35.01 -5.92
N ILE A 35 -36.31 33.75 -6.14
CA ILE A 35 -35.42 33.00 -5.26
C ILE A 35 -34.00 33.57 -5.29
N LEU A 36 -33.45 33.87 -6.45
CA LEU A 36 -32.09 34.44 -6.60
C LEU A 36 -32.02 35.86 -6.00
N GLN A 37 -33.07 36.66 -6.19
CA GLN A 37 -33.16 37.98 -5.59
C GLN A 37 -33.21 37.90 -4.05
N ALA A 38 -34.04 37.05 -3.49
CA ALA A 38 -34.15 36.86 -2.05
C ALA A 38 -32.85 36.29 -1.43
N ALA A 39 -32.12 35.41 -2.16
CA ALA A 39 -30.81 34.91 -1.76
C ALA A 39 -29.78 36.05 -1.69
N LYS A 40 -29.71 36.90 -2.73
CA LYS A 40 -28.81 38.06 -2.77
C LYS A 40 -29.09 39.07 -1.67
N GLU A 41 -30.37 39.43 -1.45
CA GLU A 41 -30.78 40.37 -0.43
C GLU A 41 -30.52 39.89 1.00
N SER A 42 -30.51 38.57 1.22
CA SER A 42 -30.27 37.97 2.52
C SER A 42 -28.81 37.51 2.74
N GLY A 43 -27.90 37.83 1.81
CA GLY A 43 -26.51 37.37 1.92
C GLY A 43 -26.38 35.85 2.00
N PHE A 44 -27.34 35.12 1.40
CA PHE A 44 -27.31 33.65 1.41
C PHE A 44 -26.30 33.15 0.37
N GLU A 45 -25.24 32.56 0.84
CA GLU A 45 -24.31 31.79 0.01
C GLU A 45 -24.63 30.30 0.11
N LEU A 46 -24.75 29.65 -1.04
CA LEU A 46 -24.82 28.19 -1.08
C LEU A 46 -23.58 27.62 -0.40
N ASN A 47 -23.78 26.84 0.66
CA ASN A 47 -22.67 26.11 1.26
C ASN A 47 -22.17 25.06 0.28
N GLN A 48 -21.20 25.48 -0.56
CA GLN A 48 -20.56 24.61 -1.55
C GLN A 48 -19.90 23.39 -0.89
N ASN A 49 -19.46 23.53 0.35
CA ASN A 49 -18.88 22.42 1.11
C ASN A 49 -19.91 21.30 1.38
N ALA A 50 -21.19 21.64 1.67
CA ALA A 50 -22.23 20.63 1.86
C ALA A 50 -22.62 19.93 0.54
N LYS A 51 -22.51 20.62 -0.61
CA LYS A 51 -22.72 20.03 -1.95
C LYS A 51 -21.53 19.17 -2.36
N GLN A 52 -20.32 19.64 -2.10
CA GLN A 52 -19.07 18.89 -2.32
C GLN A 52 -19.03 17.64 -1.42
N LEU A 53 -19.39 17.71 -0.15
CA LEU A 53 -19.49 16.54 0.73
C LEU A 53 -20.49 15.49 0.21
N LYS A 54 -21.60 15.92 -0.39
CA LYS A 54 -22.59 15.00 -0.97
C LYS A 54 -22.17 14.43 -2.33
N GLN A 55 -21.39 15.17 -3.10
CA GLN A 55 -20.75 14.69 -4.35
C GLN A 55 -19.52 13.86 -4.06
N LEU A 56 -18.69 14.23 -3.09
CA LEU A 56 -17.51 13.47 -2.63
C LEU A 56 -17.89 12.05 -2.15
N SER A 57 -19.06 11.90 -1.50
CA SER A 57 -19.52 10.58 -1.04
C SER A 57 -19.97 9.63 -2.16
N SER A 58 -20.24 10.17 -3.37
CA SER A 58 -20.71 9.39 -4.53
C SER A 58 -19.63 9.10 -5.58
N THR A 59 -18.39 9.59 -5.40
CA THR A 59 -17.29 9.42 -6.36
C THR A 59 -15.96 9.07 -5.69
N THR A 60 -15.95 8.89 -4.38
CA THR A 60 -14.72 8.66 -3.61
C THR A 60 -14.22 7.22 -3.77
N ILE A 61 -12.95 7.08 -4.12
CA ILE A 61 -12.15 5.86 -3.95
C ILE A 61 -11.25 6.09 -2.75
N LEU A 62 -11.28 5.15 -1.80
CA LEU A 62 -10.44 5.18 -0.60
C LEU A 62 -9.19 4.34 -0.82
N VAL A 63 -8.03 4.85 -0.45
CA VAL A 63 -6.79 4.11 -0.32
C VAL A 63 -6.41 4.03 1.15
N VAL A 64 -6.32 2.84 1.68
CA VAL A 64 -5.83 2.58 3.04
C VAL A 64 -4.41 2.05 2.94
N VAL A 65 -3.44 2.81 3.46
CA VAL A 65 -2.01 2.48 3.39
C VAL A 65 -1.55 2.02 4.76
N LYS A 66 -1.17 0.74 4.86
CA LYS A 66 -0.70 0.11 6.09
C LYS A 66 0.82 0.06 6.14
N GLY A 67 1.42 0.91 6.97
CA GLY A 67 2.88 1.01 7.11
C GLY A 67 3.47 2.25 6.43
N ILE A 68 3.57 3.34 7.16
CA ILE A 68 4.08 4.63 6.68
C ILE A 68 5.59 4.56 6.36
N GLY A 69 6.30 3.60 6.97
CA GLY A 69 7.76 3.47 6.83
C GLY A 69 8.23 2.79 5.54
N ASN A 70 7.34 2.18 4.76
CA ASN A 70 7.70 1.49 3.52
C ASN A 70 7.50 2.42 2.31
N GLU A 71 8.60 2.83 1.67
CA GLU A 71 8.58 3.74 0.51
C GLU A 71 7.91 3.15 -0.73
N LEU A 72 7.81 1.83 -0.86
CA LEU A 72 7.07 1.17 -1.95
C LEU A 72 5.63 1.70 -2.04
N PHE A 73 4.99 1.92 -0.88
CA PHE A 73 3.62 2.44 -0.85
C PHE A 73 3.52 3.89 -1.34
N GLY A 74 4.57 4.68 -1.19
CA GLY A 74 4.63 6.04 -1.76
C GLY A 74 4.55 6.02 -3.28
N GLU A 75 5.35 5.17 -3.93
CA GLU A 75 5.34 4.98 -5.39
C GLU A 75 3.99 4.44 -5.90
N LEU A 76 3.41 3.47 -5.19
CA LEU A 76 2.08 2.94 -5.51
C LEU A 76 1.01 4.04 -5.41
N VAL A 77 0.98 4.83 -4.33
CA VAL A 77 0.02 5.93 -4.15
C VAL A 77 0.15 6.98 -5.24
N GLU A 78 1.37 7.40 -5.59
CA GLU A 78 1.62 8.35 -6.66
C GLU A 78 1.08 7.84 -8.01
N THR A 79 1.37 6.59 -8.35
CA THR A 79 0.89 5.98 -9.58
C THR A 79 -0.64 5.86 -9.59
N ILE A 80 -1.26 5.38 -8.50
CA ILE A 80 -2.71 5.30 -8.36
C ILE A 80 -3.35 6.69 -8.51
N GLN A 81 -2.78 7.71 -7.88
CA GLN A 81 -3.27 9.08 -7.99
C GLN A 81 -3.26 9.60 -9.43
N ASN A 82 -2.16 9.36 -10.15
CA ASN A 82 -2.03 9.76 -11.56
C ASN A 82 -3.03 9.03 -12.46
N LEU A 83 -3.35 7.76 -12.17
CA LEU A 83 -4.34 6.97 -12.91
C LEU A 83 -5.79 7.38 -12.62
N ILE A 84 -6.09 7.79 -11.39
CA ILE A 84 -7.44 8.20 -10.98
C ILE A 84 -7.72 9.66 -11.38
N ALA A 85 -6.72 10.56 -11.39
CA ALA A 85 -6.88 11.99 -11.65
C ALA A 85 -7.67 12.34 -12.93
N PRO A 86 -7.51 11.65 -14.08
CA PRO A 86 -8.28 11.93 -15.29
C PRO A 86 -9.70 11.37 -15.27
N THR A 87 -10.08 10.60 -14.25
CA THR A 87 -11.40 9.97 -14.14
C THR A 87 -12.41 10.86 -13.42
N ARG A 88 -13.64 10.40 -13.30
CA ARG A 88 -14.67 11.08 -12.48
C ARG A 88 -14.52 10.85 -10.98
N TYR A 89 -13.62 9.99 -10.56
CA TYR A 89 -13.45 9.59 -9.16
C TYR A 89 -12.48 10.52 -8.44
N GLN A 90 -12.64 10.59 -7.12
CA GLN A 90 -11.79 11.36 -6.23
C GLN A 90 -11.07 10.42 -5.28
N LEU A 91 -9.76 10.57 -5.19
CA LEU A 91 -8.94 9.74 -4.31
C LEU A 91 -8.85 10.35 -2.92
N VAL A 92 -9.10 9.52 -1.90
CA VAL A 92 -8.82 9.85 -0.49
C VAL A 92 -7.84 8.81 0.03
N VAL A 93 -6.69 9.27 0.52
CA VAL A 93 -5.63 8.40 1.05
C VAL A 93 -5.61 8.53 2.57
N ASP A 94 -5.63 7.39 3.26
CA ASP A 94 -5.54 7.31 4.72
C ASP A 94 -4.33 6.43 5.08
N TYR A 95 -3.34 7.05 5.71
CA TYR A 95 -2.14 6.36 6.19
C TYR A 95 -2.33 5.88 7.62
N MET A 96 -1.91 4.65 7.89
CA MET A 96 -2.00 4.06 9.21
C MET A 96 -0.72 3.33 9.60
N ASP A 97 -0.54 3.15 10.90
CA ASP A 97 0.58 2.37 11.43
C ASP A 97 0.42 0.88 11.06
N GLU A 98 1.55 0.18 10.83
CA GLU A 98 1.55 -1.22 10.40
C GLU A 98 0.99 -2.20 11.44
N ASP A 99 0.97 -1.82 12.73
CA ASP A 99 0.42 -2.65 13.81
C ASP A 99 -1.11 -2.55 13.92
N ASN A 100 -1.72 -1.57 13.24
CA ASN A 100 -3.16 -1.36 13.29
C ASN A 100 -3.93 -2.28 12.31
N ASN A 101 -5.22 -2.47 12.58
CA ASN A 101 -6.10 -3.28 11.74
C ASN A 101 -6.70 -2.42 10.62
N GLU A 102 -6.27 -2.66 9.37
CA GLU A 102 -6.68 -1.95 8.18
C GLU A 102 -8.16 -2.15 7.83
N VAL A 103 -8.71 -3.33 8.09
CA VAL A 103 -10.13 -3.62 7.84
C VAL A 103 -11.02 -2.83 8.79
N SER A 104 -10.67 -2.81 10.09
CA SER A 104 -11.38 -2.00 11.09
C SER A 104 -11.29 -0.50 10.77
N ARG A 105 -10.13 -0.04 10.29
CA ARG A 105 -9.94 1.35 9.84
C ARG A 105 -10.84 1.68 8.66
N ALA A 106 -10.85 0.81 7.63
CA ALA A 106 -11.71 0.96 6.46
C ALA A 106 -13.19 1.02 6.83
N ILE A 107 -13.68 0.16 7.73
CA ILE A 107 -15.07 0.17 8.22
C ILE A 107 -15.42 1.54 8.84
N SER A 108 -14.50 2.14 9.61
CA SER A 108 -14.71 3.47 10.19
C SER A 108 -14.80 4.54 9.11
N LEU A 109 -13.91 4.49 8.12
CA LEU A 109 -13.88 5.44 7.00
C LEU A 109 -15.07 5.28 6.05
N ILE A 110 -15.59 4.06 5.85
CA ILE A 110 -16.81 3.83 5.06
C ILE A 110 -17.99 4.61 5.64
N ARG A 111 -18.15 4.63 6.96
CA ARG A 111 -19.22 5.38 7.63
C ARG A 111 -19.09 6.89 7.45
N GLU A 112 -17.84 7.38 7.43
CA GLU A 112 -17.53 8.81 7.32
C GLU A 112 -17.52 9.30 5.87
N LYS A 113 -16.83 8.61 4.99
CA LYS A 113 -16.51 9.06 3.61
C LYS A 113 -17.42 8.44 2.56
N LYS A 114 -18.09 7.32 2.86
CA LYS A 114 -18.97 6.57 1.94
C LYS A 114 -18.29 6.30 0.59
N PRO A 115 -17.10 5.69 0.56
CA PRO A 115 -16.41 5.41 -0.68
C PRO A 115 -17.20 4.42 -1.54
N LEU A 116 -16.99 4.48 -2.85
CA LEU A 116 -17.53 3.52 -3.82
C LEU A 116 -16.68 2.26 -3.90
N GLY A 117 -15.37 2.36 -3.62
CA GLY A 117 -14.45 1.25 -3.63
C GLY A 117 -13.19 1.56 -2.82
N ILE A 118 -12.42 0.53 -2.49
CA ILE A 118 -11.26 0.63 -1.60
C ILE A 118 -10.06 -0.10 -2.20
N LEU A 119 -8.90 0.55 -2.16
CA LEU A 119 -7.59 -0.07 -2.36
C LEU A 119 -6.91 -0.19 -1.00
N PHE A 120 -6.52 -1.40 -0.60
CA PHE A 120 -5.71 -1.66 0.58
C PHE A 120 -4.26 -1.87 0.13
N LEU A 121 -3.35 -0.96 0.49
CA LEU A 121 -1.92 -1.12 0.24
C LEU A 121 -1.28 -1.73 1.48
N GLY A 122 -0.88 -2.99 1.35
CA GLY A 122 -0.52 -3.84 2.47
C GLY A 122 -1.74 -4.32 3.26
N GLY A 123 -1.58 -5.43 3.94
CA GLY A 123 -2.64 -6.00 4.76
C GLY A 123 -2.18 -7.24 5.53
N ASN A 124 -3.06 -7.73 6.40
CA ASN A 124 -2.92 -8.98 7.09
C ASN A 124 -4.18 -9.81 6.86
N THR A 125 -4.05 -10.96 6.22
CA THR A 125 -5.18 -11.83 5.84
C THR A 125 -6.05 -12.24 7.01
N LEU A 126 -5.50 -12.33 8.23
CA LEU A 126 -6.26 -12.61 9.44
C LEU A 126 -7.25 -11.49 9.80
N HIS A 127 -6.90 -10.22 9.50
CA HIS A 127 -7.81 -9.10 9.71
C HIS A 127 -8.99 -9.16 8.73
N PHE A 128 -8.71 -9.53 7.47
CA PHE A 128 -9.75 -9.73 6.45
C PHE A 128 -10.68 -10.88 6.85
N LEU A 129 -10.16 -12.05 7.22
CA LEU A 129 -10.97 -13.19 7.63
C LEU A 129 -11.93 -12.86 8.79
N ARG A 130 -11.52 -11.95 9.69
CA ARG A 130 -12.29 -11.64 10.88
C ARG A 130 -13.42 -10.65 10.68
N ASP A 131 -13.20 -9.62 9.85
CA ASP A 131 -14.06 -8.43 9.85
C ASP A 131 -14.47 -7.93 8.45
N PHE A 132 -13.93 -8.47 7.36
CA PHE A 132 -14.15 -7.94 6.01
C PHE A 132 -15.57 -8.16 5.48
N ASP A 133 -16.31 -9.11 6.01
CA ASP A 133 -17.73 -9.36 5.70
C ASP A 133 -18.64 -8.14 5.91
N LYS A 134 -18.17 -7.14 6.68
CA LYS A 134 -18.86 -5.86 6.93
C LYS A 134 -18.63 -4.84 5.81
N ILE A 135 -17.79 -5.13 4.83
CA ILE A 135 -17.46 -4.26 3.69
C ILE A 135 -18.18 -4.78 2.44
N GLU A 136 -19.13 -3.99 1.94
CA GLU A 136 -19.96 -4.37 0.79
C GLU A 136 -19.45 -3.81 -0.55
N VAL A 137 -18.58 -2.78 -0.50
CA VAL A 137 -18.04 -2.14 -1.70
C VAL A 137 -16.93 -2.99 -2.34
N PRO A 138 -16.69 -2.89 -3.66
CA PRO A 138 -15.56 -3.54 -4.31
C PRO A 138 -14.22 -3.09 -3.70
N CYS A 139 -13.33 -4.05 -3.46
CA CYS A 139 -12.02 -3.82 -2.87
C CYS A 139 -10.92 -4.54 -3.65
N VAL A 140 -9.71 -3.96 -3.62
CA VAL A 140 -8.50 -4.63 -4.10
C VAL A 140 -7.45 -4.60 -2.99
N LEU A 141 -6.93 -5.75 -2.64
CA LEU A 141 -5.76 -5.90 -1.77
C LEU A 141 -4.50 -5.86 -2.64
N VAL A 142 -3.66 -4.87 -2.39
CA VAL A 142 -2.47 -4.58 -3.18
C VAL A 142 -1.23 -5.00 -2.40
N THR A 143 -0.34 -5.72 -3.04
CA THR A 143 0.89 -6.35 -2.52
C THR A 143 0.67 -7.62 -1.68
N ASN A 144 -0.55 -7.98 -1.31
CA ASN A 144 -0.86 -9.24 -0.63
C ASN A 144 -1.83 -10.07 -1.47
N ASP A 145 -1.77 -11.39 -1.37
CA ASP A 145 -2.70 -12.29 -2.05
C ASP A 145 -3.99 -12.49 -1.23
N ALA A 146 -5.13 -12.39 -1.90
CA ALA A 146 -6.45 -12.66 -1.32
C ALA A 146 -7.16 -13.87 -1.95
N ALA A 147 -6.51 -14.62 -2.86
CA ALA A 147 -7.14 -15.74 -3.57
C ALA A 147 -7.68 -16.84 -2.63
N GLY A 148 -7.09 -16.98 -1.44
CA GLY A 148 -7.55 -17.91 -0.42
C GLY A 148 -8.67 -17.41 0.49
N LEU A 149 -9.13 -16.14 0.32
CA LEU A 149 -10.15 -15.54 1.16
C LEU A 149 -11.55 -15.70 0.54
N PRO A 150 -12.61 -15.93 1.33
CA PRO A 150 -13.95 -16.29 0.82
C PRO A 150 -14.80 -15.05 0.44
N PHE A 151 -14.22 -14.00 -0.14
CA PHE A 151 -14.92 -12.74 -0.41
C PHE A 151 -15.00 -12.43 -1.90
N SER A 152 -16.22 -12.40 -2.44
CA SER A 152 -16.48 -12.16 -3.87
C SER A 152 -16.28 -10.70 -4.31
N ASN A 153 -16.15 -9.76 -3.38
CA ASN A 153 -15.90 -8.34 -3.61
C ASN A 153 -14.46 -7.91 -3.28
N LEU A 154 -13.54 -8.87 -3.04
CA LEU A 154 -12.15 -8.63 -2.74
C LEU A 154 -11.26 -9.24 -3.83
N SER A 155 -10.68 -8.39 -4.65
CA SER A 155 -9.62 -8.76 -5.61
C SER A 155 -8.24 -8.62 -4.96
N SER A 156 -7.20 -9.15 -5.61
CA SER A 156 -5.81 -8.91 -5.19
C SER A 156 -4.86 -8.77 -6.37
N VAL A 157 -3.85 -7.92 -6.20
CA VAL A 157 -2.72 -7.78 -7.12
C VAL A 157 -1.43 -7.79 -6.29
N THR A 158 -0.58 -8.78 -6.54
CA THR A 158 0.63 -9.00 -5.76
C THR A 158 1.79 -9.49 -6.63
N THR A 159 2.92 -9.72 -6.01
CA THR A 159 4.07 -10.45 -6.58
C THR A 159 4.10 -11.85 -5.95
N ASP A 160 4.72 -12.84 -6.60
CA ASP A 160 4.99 -14.13 -5.95
C ASP A 160 6.13 -13.96 -4.92
N ASP A 161 5.76 -13.60 -3.70
CA ASP A 161 6.69 -13.32 -2.60
C ASP A 161 7.54 -14.53 -2.21
N ARG A 162 7.00 -15.76 -2.34
CA ARG A 162 7.78 -16.97 -2.08
C ARG A 162 8.90 -17.14 -3.11
N GLN A 163 8.58 -16.95 -4.38
CA GLN A 163 9.58 -17.01 -5.43
C GLN A 163 10.56 -15.84 -5.36
N ALA A 164 10.12 -14.64 -4.97
CA ALA A 164 10.98 -13.49 -4.73
C ALA A 164 12.02 -13.76 -3.63
N GLY A 165 11.57 -14.30 -2.50
CA GLY A 165 12.46 -14.73 -1.40
C GLY A 165 13.44 -15.84 -1.82
N TYR A 166 12.94 -16.82 -2.58
CA TYR A 166 13.78 -17.88 -3.16
C TYR A 166 14.87 -17.32 -4.08
N ALA A 167 14.50 -16.44 -5.02
CA ALA A 167 15.43 -15.88 -6.01
C ALA A 167 16.53 -15.03 -5.36
N ALA A 168 16.19 -14.19 -4.38
CA ALA A 168 17.16 -13.39 -3.64
C ALA A 168 18.13 -14.27 -2.84
N MET A 169 17.62 -15.29 -2.14
CA MET A 169 18.47 -16.22 -1.40
C MET A 169 19.35 -17.06 -2.32
N GLU A 170 18.82 -17.56 -3.44
CA GLU A 170 19.60 -18.30 -4.44
C GLU A 170 20.71 -17.45 -5.06
N GLN A 171 20.45 -16.15 -5.29
CA GLN A 171 21.48 -15.20 -5.72
C GLN A 171 22.66 -15.16 -4.75
N LEU A 172 22.41 -15.02 -3.44
CA LEU A 172 23.48 -15.04 -2.44
C LEU A 172 24.24 -16.38 -2.42
N ILE A 173 23.50 -17.48 -2.45
CA ILE A 173 24.08 -18.84 -2.42
C ILE A 173 24.94 -19.10 -3.66
N SER A 174 24.50 -18.67 -4.85
CA SER A 174 25.23 -18.82 -6.11
C SER A 174 26.54 -18.02 -6.13
N GLN A 175 26.60 -16.91 -5.37
CA GLN A 175 27.82 -16.14 -5.16
C GLN A 175 28.76 -16.75 -4.10
N GLY A 176 28.41 -17.91 -3.54
CA GLY A 176 29.26 -18.65 -2.59
C GLY A 176 28.93 -18.41 -1.13
N HIS A 177 27.99 -17.53 -0.80
CA HIS A 177 27.62 -17.27 0.61
C HIS A 177 27.00 -18.51 1.26
N ARG A 178 27.44 -18.82 2.49
CA ARG A 178 26.96 -19.95 3.30
C ARG A 178 26.49 -19.53 4.70
N ARG A 179 26.99 -18.42 5.19
CA ARG A 179 26.62 -17.80 6.47
C ARG A 179 25.79 -16.54 6.16
N ILE A 180 24.48 -16.69 6.08
CA ILE A 180 23.55 -15.66 5.66
C ILE A 180 22.58 -15.39 6.80
N ALA A 181 22.48 -14.12 7.22
CA ALA A 181 21.46 -13.67 8.14
C ALA A 181 20.23 -13.12 7.36
N ILE A 182 19.05 -13.18 7.97
CA ILE A 182 17.81 -12.65 7.40
C ILE A 182 17.24 -11.59 8.34
N ILE A 183 16.81 -10.48 7.78
CA ILE A 183 16.04 -9.43 8.46
C ILE A 183 14.67 -9.36 7.81
N GLY A 184 13.61 -9.64 8.55
CA GLY A 184 12.26 -9.69 8.00
C GLY A 184 11.22 -9.14 8.97
N GLY A 185 9.94 -9.20 8.57
CA GLY A 185 8.83 -8.79 9.40
C GLY A 185 8.52 -9.77 10.54
N VAL A 186 7.61 -9.34 11.38
CA VAL A 186 7.09 -10.17 12.47
C VAL A 186 6.35 -11.40 11.93
N LYS A 187 6.20 -12.43 12.77
CA LYS A 187 5.59 -13.73 12.39
C LYS A 187 4.17 -13.63 11.81
N ASP A 188 3.45 -12.56 12.11
CA ASP A 188 2.07 -12.35 11.63
C ASP A 188 2.04 -11.58 10.28
N SER A 189 3.19 -11.26 9.68
CA SER A 189 3.27 -10.65 8.36
C SER A 189 3.25 -11.72 7.27
N ASP A 190 2.14 -11.80 6.52
CA ASP A 190 1.98 -12.78 5.42
C ASP A 190 3.15 -12.69 4.42
N ILE A 191 3.52 -11.47 4.02
CA ILE A 191 4.63 -11.22 3.08
C ILE A 191 5.96 -11.75 3.62
N SER A 192 6.25 -11.46 4.90
CA SER A 192 7.48 -11.96 5.52
C SER A 192 7.52 -13.46 5.61
N CYS A 193 6.39 -14.09 5.94
CA CYS A 193 6.28 -15.55 5.98
C CYS A 193 6.56 -16.16 4.61
N LEU A 194 5.94 -15.65 3.55
CA LEU A 194 6.12 -16.16 2.19
C LEU A 194 7.56 -15.98 1.70
N ARG A 195 8.14 -14.77 1.85
CA ARG A 195 9.55 -14.52 1.47
C ARG A 195 10.50 -15.41 2.26
N PHE A 196 10.26 -15.56 3.56
CA PHE A 196 11.07 -16.43 4.42
C PHE A 196 10.96 -17.92 4.05
N GLU A 197 9.77 -18.41 3.72
CA GLU A 197 9.58 -19.78 3.20
C GLU A 197 10.39 -20.01 1.93
N GLY A 198 10.41 -19.03 1.00
CA GLY A 198 11.25 -19.07 -0.19
C GLY A 198 12.74 -19.17 0.15
N CYS A 199 13.20 -18.38 1.14
CA CYS A 199 14.58 -18.46 1.64
C CYS A 199 14.93 -19.86 2.13
N LEU A 200 14.08 -20.43 2.98
CA LEU A 200 14.30 -21.78 3.54
C LEU A 200 14.31 -22.85 2.45
N GLN A 201 13.49 -22.73 1.41
CA GLN A 201 13.50 -23.65 0.27
C GLN A 201 14.83 -23.59 -0.49
N ALA A 202 15.37 -22.38 -0.77
CA ALA A 202 16.65 -22.21 -1.43
C ALA A 202 17.80 -22.78 -0.58
N MET A 203 17.82 -22.47 0.72
CA MET A 203 18.83 -22.99 1.64
C MET A 203 18.81 -24.50 1.76
N LYS A 204 17.61 -25.07 1.95
CA LYS A 204 17.43 -26.55 2.03
C LYS A 204 17.93 -27.26 0.78
N ARG A 205 17.66 -26.72 -0.41
CA ARG A 205 18.12 -27.30 -1.68
C ARG A 205 19.63 -27.39 -1.76
N GLN A 206 20.34 -26.46 -1.11
CA GLN A 206 21.81 -26.40 -1.07
C GLN A 206 22.45 -26.99 0.19
N GLY A 207 21.63 -27.60 1.08
CA GLY A 207 22.09 -28.22 2.33
C GLY A 207 22.69 -27.23 3.31
N LEU A 208 22.19 -25.99 3.33
CA LEU A 208 22.64 -24.96 4.28
C LEU A 208 21.84 -25.04 5.57
N ASP A 209 22.56 -25.02 6.69
CA ASP A 209 21.97 -24.91 8.01
C ASP A 209 21.54 -23.46 8.28
N PHE A 210 20.35 -23.30 8.88
CA PHE A 210 19.80 -22.02 9.31
C PHE A 210 19.11 -22.20 10.67
N ASP A 211 19.47 -21.34 11.60
CA ASP A 211 18.86 -21.30 12.92
C ASP A 211 17.97 -20.05 13.05
N PRO A 212 16.62 -20.18 12.98
CA PRO A 212 15.72 -19.03 13.03
C PRO A 212 15.86 -18.16 14.29
N GLU A 213 16.31 -18.70 15.42
CA GLU A 213 16.49 -17.94 16.65
C GLU A 213 17.78 -17.09 16.65
N LEU A 214 18.77 -17.50 15.86
CA LEU A 214 20.05 -16.85 15.80
C LEU A 214 20.29 -16.08 14.49
N ASP A 215 19.77 -16.57 13.38
CA ASP A 215 20.08 -16.07 12.05
C ASP A 215 18.95 -15.22 11.44
N TYR A 216 17.80 -15.06 12.16
CA TYR A 216 16.69 -14.21 11.78
C TYR A 216 16.44 -13.10 12.81
N GLU A 217 16.15 -11.89 12.32
CA GLU A 217 15.67 -10.76 13.12
C GLU A 217 14.28 -10.34 12.63
N ALA A 218 13.27 -10.44 13.51
CA ALA A 218 11.91 -9.99 13.23
C ALA A 218 11.77 -8.52 13.64
N VAL A 219 11.49 -7.66 12.67
CA VAL A 219 11.37 -6.20 12.88
C VAL A 219 10.30 -5.58 11.99
N ARG A 220 10.00 -4.31 12.17
CA ARG A 220 9.13 -3.54 11.29
C ARG A 220 9.84 -3.18 9.98
N PHE A 221 9.03 -2.90 8.94
CA PHE A 221 9.54 -2.50 7.64
C PHE A 221 9.98 -1.03 7.65
N SER A 222 11.14 -0.75 8.25
CA SER A 222 11.70 0.60 8.32
C SER A 222 13.23 0.60 8.25
N TYR A 223 13.81 1.74 7.86
CA TYR A 223 15.27 1.96 7.88
C TYR A 223 15.85 1.75 9.26
N ARG A 224 15.19 2.30 10.30
CA ARG A 224 15.66 2.24 11.67
C ARG A 224 15.69 0.81 12.18
N ASP A 225 14.65 0.06 11.93
CA ASP A 225 14.57 -1.31 12.43
C ASP A 225 15.55 -2.23 11.69
N GLY A 226 15.78 -2.04 10.38
CA GLY A 226 16.83 -2.72 9.62
C GLY A 226 18.25 -2.42 10.17
N TYR A 227 18.50 -1.16 10.54
CA TYR A 227 19.73 -0.74 11.17
C TYR A 227 19.93 -1.43 12.53
N ASP A 228 18.96 -1.34 13.43
CA ASP A 228 19.04 -1.90 14.78
C ASP A 228 19.13 -3.45 14.75
N ALA A 229 18.41 -4.11 13.84
CA ALA A 229 18.49 -5.56 13.61
C ALA A 229 19.90 -5.98 13.17
N THR A 230 20.50 -5.23 12.27
CA THR A 230 21.87 -5.51 11.80
C THR A 230 22.88 -5.45 12.95
N LEU A 231 22.77 -4.47 13.83
CA LEU A 231 23.63 -4.39 15.02
C LEU A 231 23.48 -5.61 15.92
N ARG A 232 22.22 -6.08 16.14
CA ARG A 232 21.96 -7.28 16.94
C ARG A 232 22.56 -8.54 16.29
N LEU A 233 22.39 -8.71 14.98
CA LEU A 233 22.98 -9.83 14.23
C LEU A 233 24.51 -9.83 14.34
N LEU A 234 25.16 -8.67 14.17
CA LEU A 234 26.61 -8.55 14.27
C LEU A 234 27.12 -8.89 15.69
N SER A 235 26.39 -8.51 16.73
CA SER A 235 26.77 -8.80 18.12
C SER A 235 26.81 -10.31 18.47
N ARG A 236 26.10 -11.13 17.69
CA ARG A 236 26.11 -12.61 17.84
C ARG A 236 27.40 -13.28 17.35
N ASN A 237 28.28 -12.56 16.66
CA ASN A 237 29.58 -13.01 16.17
C ASN A 237 29.54 -14.35 15.38
N ARG A 238 28.48 -14.57 14.60
CA ARG A 238 28.26 -15.79 13.83
C ARG A 238 29.03 -15.84 12.49
N GLY A 239 29.76 -14.78 12.16
CA GLY A 239 30.56 -14.71 10.92
C GLY A 239 29.71 -14.63 9.65
N TYR A 240 28.61 -13.88 9.69
CA TYR A 240 27.78 -13.66 8.50
C TYR A 240 28.58 -12.99 7.38
N THR A 241 28.48 -13.56 6.19
CA THR A 241 29.07 -13.01 4.96
C THR A 241 28.04 -12.29 4.09
N ALA A 242 26.76 -12.49 4.38
CA ALA A 242 25.66 -11.79 3.71
C ALA A 242 24.48 -11.57 4.66
N ILE A 243 23.72 -10.52 4.37
CA ILE A 243 22.42 -10.20 4.96
C ILE A 243 21.40 -10.16 3.82
N PHE A 244 20.32 -10.92 3.94
CA PHE A 244 19.12 -10.74 3.14
C PHE A 244 18.08 -10.00 3.98
N ALA A 245 17.75 -8.77 3.60
CA ALA A 245 16.66 -8.02 4.17
C ALA A 245 15.40 -8.19 3.29
N LEU A 246 14.29 -8.59 3.91
CA LEU A 246 13.05 -8.91 3.18
C LEU A 246 12.32 -7.66 2.62
N ALA A 247 12.91 -6.46 2.78
CA ALA A 247 12.52 -5.23 2.10
C ALA A 247 13.73 -4.28 1.96
N ASP A 248 13.73 -3.46 0.92
CA ASP A 248 14.84 -2.52 0.63
C ASP A 248 15.04 -1.48 1.74
N VAL A 249 13.97 -1.00 2.38
CA VAL A 249 14.10 -0.08 3.52
C VAL A 249 14.95 -0.67 4.65
N MET A 250 14.79 -1.96 4.94
CA MET A 250 15.61 -2.66 5.93
C MET A 250 17.04 -2.91 5.41
N ALA A 251 17.20 -3.23 4.11
CA ALA A 251 18.52 -3.41 3.48
C ALA A 251 19.35 -2.12 3.55
N ILE A 252 18.73 -0.97 3.27
CA ILE A 252 19.37 0.35 3.34
C ILE A 252 19.81 0.66 4.78
N GLY A 253 18.95 0.38 5.75
CA GLY A 253 19.30 0.48 7.17
C GLY A 253 20.49 -0.42 7.53
N SER A 254 20.53 -1.65 6.99
CA SER A 254 21.62 -2.59 7.19
C SER A 254 22.95 -2.08 6.63
N VAL A 255 22.95 -1.52 5.43
CA VAL A 255 24.15 -0.92 4.81
C VAL A 255 24.71 0.19 5.72
N ARG A 256 23.86 1.03 6.28
CA ARG A 256 24.27 2.08 7.23
C ARG A 256 24.87 1.51 8.50
N ALA A 257 24.25 0.51 9.11
CA ALA A 257 24.75 -0.14 10.32
C ALA A 257 26.12 -0.79 10.10
N LEU A 258 26.28 -1.51 8.97
CA LEU A 258 27.55 -2.14 8.60
C LEU A 258 28.66 -1.09 8.46
N TRP A 259 28.37 0.02 7.77
CA TRP A 259 29.35 1.10 7.59
C TRP A 259 29.82 1.69 8.93
N GLU A 260 28.92 1.94 9.87
CA GLU A 260 29.25 2.45 11.20
C GLU A 260 30.05 1.46 12.05
N GLN A 261 29.87 0.15 11.79
CA GLN A 261 30.68 -0.91 12.43
C GLN A 261 32.00 -1.19 11.69
N GLY A 262 32.39 -0.33 10.74
CA GLY A 262 33.62 -0.48 9.98
C GLY A 262 33.60 -1.66 8.99
N LYS A 263 32.43 -2.21 8.67
CA LYS A 263 32.24 -3.29 7.71
C LYS A 263 31.90 -2.71 6.34
N ARG A 264 32.66 -3.10 5.33
CA ARG A 264 32.44 -2.66 3.94
C ARG A 264 31.44 -3.55 3.26
N VAL A 265 30.49 -2.93 2.56
CA VAL A 265 29.58 -3.62 1.64
C VAL A 265 30.09 -3.44 0.23
N PRO A 266 30.26 -4.50 -0.57
CA PRO A 266 30.03 -5.93 -0.27
C PRO A 266 31.26 -6.67 0.28
N GLN A 267 32.43 -6.00 0.51
CA GLN A 267 33.71 -6.65 0.75
C GLN A 267 33.74 -7.50 2.00
N ASP A 268 33.11 -7.05 3.08
CA ASP A 268 33.06 -7.77 4.35
C ASP A 268 31.71 -8.48 4.54
N VAL A 269 30.61 -7.84 4.14
CA VAL A 269 29.24 -8.39 4.18
C VAL A 269 28.47 -7.95 2.94
N SER A 270 27.93 -8.89 2.19
CA SER A 270 26.98 -8.63 1.09
C SER A 270 25.59 -8.31 1.62
N VAL A 271 24.83 -7.45 0.93
CA VAL A 271 23.44 -7.12 1.28
C VAL A 271 22.56 -7.20 0.06
N ILE A 272 21.40 -7.86 0.19
CA ILE A 272 20.35 -7.91 -0.85
C ILE A 272 19.02 -7.57 -0.23
N GLY A 273 18.16 -6.89 -1.00
CA GLY A 273 16.82 -6.48 -0.58
C GLY A 273 15.72 -7.05 -1.46
N VAL A 274 14.50 -6.58 -1.21
CA VAL A 274 13.29 -6.74 -2.03
C VAL A 274 12.58 -5.41 -2.07
N ASP A 275 11.93 -5.10 -3.14
CA ASP A 275 11.02 -4.04 -3.57
C ASP A 275 11.53 -3.32 -4.82
N GLY A 276 12.84 -3.11 -4.96
CA GLY A 276 13.44 -2.37 -6.08
C GLY A 276 13.30 -0.86 -5.92
N LEU A 277 13.38 -0.36 -4.68
CA LEU A 277 13.23 1.06 -4.39
C LEU A 277 14.25 1.91 -5.16
N ASN A 278 13.78 3.02 -5.71
CA ASN A 278 14.63 3.95 -6.45
C ASN A 278 15.85 4.43 -5.63
N LEU A 279 15.66 4.67 -4.32
CA LEU A 279 16.74 5.06 -3.41
C LEU A 279 17.89 4.05 -3.40
N GLY A 280 17.62 2.75 -3.56
CA GLY A 280 18.65 1.71 -3.63
C GLY A 280 19.65 1.91 -4.77
N SER A 281 19.22 2.56 -5.88
CA SER A 281 20.08 2.85 -7.03
C SER A 281 21.05 4.01 -6.80
N TYR A 282 20.79 4.86 -5.82
CA TYR A 282 21.62 6.02 -5.43
C TYR A 282 22.56 5.72 -4.26
N LEU A 283 22.50 4.51 -3.71
CA LEU A 283 23.46 4.10 -2.68
C LEU A 283 24.85 3.84 -3.29
N THR A 284 25.86 3.91 -2.45
CA THR A 284 27.21 3.44 -2.75
C THR A 284 27.63 2.43 -1.67
N PRO A 285 27.68 1.12 -2.01
CA PRO A 285 27.39 0.49 -3.32
C PRO A 285 25.88 0.47 -3.64
N ARG A 286 25.54 0.44 -4.95
CA ARG A 286 24.15 0.29 -5.42
C ARG A 286 23.57 -1.04 -4.93
N LEU A 287 22.35 -0.98 -4.38
CA LEU A 287 21.69 -2.13 -3.77
C LEU A 287 21.29 -3.18 -4.82
N SER A 288 21.62 -4.44 -4.55
CA SER A 288 21.04 -5.60 -5.24
C SER A 288 19.68 -5.89 -4.63
N THR A 289 18.67 -6.13 -5.44
CA THR A 289 17.30 -6.29 -4.94
C THR A 289 16.43 -7.11 -5.91
N VAL A 290 15.37 -7.69 -5.39
CA VAL A 290 14.25 -8.19 -6.20
C VAL A 290 13.26 -7.07 -6.39
N ARG A 291 13.12 -6.56 -7.61
CA ARG A 291 12.21 -5.46 -7.95
C ARG A 291 10.80 -5.98 -8.17
N GLN A 292 9.85 -5.45 -7.44
CA GLN A 292 8.44 -5.51 -7.75
C GLN A 292 8.11 -4.45 -8.81
N ASP A 293 7.26 -4.76 -9.77
CA ASP A 293 6.80 -3.78 -10.76
C ASP A 293 5.66 -2.93 -10.16
N ALA A 294 6.02 -1.97 -9.28
CA ALA A 294 5.06 -1.13 -8.58
C ALA A 294 4.13 -0.35 -9.54
N PRO A 295 4.61 0.23 -10.66
CA PRO A 295 3.73 0.84 -11.65
C PRO A 295 2.69 -0.12 -12.22
N GLU A 296 3.07 -1.35 -12.55
CA GLU A 296 2.14 -2.34 -13.10
C GLU A 296 1.18 -2.87 -12.04
N ILE A 297 1.65 -3.11 -10.82
CA ILE A 297 0.79 -3.45 -9.67
C ILE A 297 -0.27 -2.37 -9.45
N ALA A 298 0.11 -1.09 -9.42
CA ALA A 298 -0.81 0.02 -9.27
C ALA A 298 -1.81 0.11 -10.43
N ARG A 299 -1.33 -0.02 -11.68
CA ARG A 299 -2.15 0.03 -12.89
C ARG A 299 -3.23 -1.05 -12.87
N ARG A 300 -2.83 -2.30 -12.63
CA ARG A 300 -3.77 -3.43 -12.57
C ARG A 300 -4.77 -3.29 -11.43
N SER A 301 -4.31 -2.84 -10.27
CA SER A 301 -5.19 -2.62 -9.10
C SER A 301 -6.28 -1.58 -9.39
N VAL A 302 -5.93 -0.48 -10.06
CA VAL A 302 -6.90 0.55 -10.46
C VAL A 302 -7.86 0.02 -11.52
N GLU A 303 -7.37 -0.67 -12.56
CA GLU A 303 -8.21 -1.23 -13.62
C GLU A 303 -9.22 -2.24 -13.08
N ILE A 304 -8.79 -3.14 -12.19
CA ILE A 304 -9.67 -4.14 -11.55
C ILE A 304 -10.74 -3.43 -10.71
N LEU A 305 -10.36 -2.43 -9.90
CA LEU A 305 -11.32 -1.69 -9.09
C LEU A 305 -12.33 -0.93 -9.95
N LEU A 306 -11.88 -0.21 -10.98
CA LEU A 306 -12.76 0.54 -11.87
C LEU A 306 -13.70 -0.37 -12.65
N SER A 307 -13.21 -1.52 -13.13
CA SER A 307 -14.04 -2.52 -13.78
C SER A 307 -15.14 -3.05 -12.86
N ALA A 308 -14.79 -3.36 -11.60
CA ALA A 308 -15.79 -3.80 -10.62
C ALA A 308 -16.83 -2.72 -10.33
N LEU A 309 -16.43 -1.44 -10.27
CA LEU A 309 -17.33 -0.30 -10.04
C LEU A 309 -18.25 0.00 -11.20
N GLU A 310 -17.80 -0.19 -12.43
CA GLU A 310 -18.54 0.19 -13.65
C GLU A 310 -19.39 -0.92 -14.21
N THR A 311 -18.95 -2.17 -14.10
CA THR A 311 -19.58 -3.33 -14.72
C THR A 311 -20.07 -4.38 -13.73
N GLY A 312 -19.71 -4.29 -12.44
CA GLY A 312 -19.95 -5.34 -11.46
C GLY A 312 -19.09 -6.59 -11.72
N ALA A 313 -17.90 -6.42 -12.31
CA ALA A 313 -16.99 -7.53 -12.60
C ALA A 313 -16.66 -8.31 -11.31
N PRO A 314 -16.51 -9.65 -11.40
CA PRO A 314 -16.15 -10.49 -10.25
C PRO A 314 -14.73 -10.18 -9.74
N ALA A 315 -14.43 -10.65 -8.53
CA ALA A 315 -13.08 -10.54 -7.96
C ALA A 315 -12.05 -11.26 -8.85
N ILE A 316 -10.88 -10.65 -8.98
CA ILE A 316 -9.74 -11.13 -9.77
C ILE A 316 -8.51 -11.14 -8.86
N HIS A 317 -7.70 -12.19 -8.97
CA HIS A 317 -6.44 -12.33 -8.24
C HIS A 317 -5.31 -12.49 -9.25
N GLU A 318 -4.39 -11.52 -9.27
CA GLU A 318 -3.30 -11.46 -10.24
C GLU A 318 -1.94 -11.41 -9.54
N GLN A 319 -0.96 -12.10 -10.14
CA GLN A 319 0.44 -11.99 -9.76
C GLN A 319 1.21 -11.28 -10.86
N ILE A 320 1.90 -10.20 -10.50
CA ILE A 320 2.75 -9.42 -11.38
C ILE A 320 4.18 -9.98 -11.29
N PRO A 321 4.85 -10.23 -12.41
CA PRO A 321 6.22 -10.71 -12.41
C PRO A 321 7.17 -9.75 -11.70
N PHE A 322 8.18 -10.30 -11.04
CA PHE A 322 9.29 -9.55 -10.45
C PHE A 322 10.56 -9.70 -11.30
N GLU A 323 11.55 -8.87 -11.01
CA GLU A 323 12.86 -8.92 -11.65
C GLU A 323 13.96 -8.89 -10.59
N LEU A 324 14.98 -9.78 -10.72
CA LEU A 324 16.17 -9.69 -9.91
C LEU A 324 17.12 -8.64 -10.51
N LEU A 325 17.32 -7.53 -9.80
CA LEU A 325 18.22 -6.44 -10.20
C LEU A 325 19.61 -6.64 -9.55
N PRO A 326 20.63 -7.00 -10.29
CA PRO A 326 21.98 -7.04 -9.77
C PRO A 326 22.47 -5.61 -9.52
N GLY A 327 22.90 -5.36 -8.29
CA GLY A 327 23.58 -4.13 -7.89
C GLY A 327 25.08 -4.36 -7.69
N GLU A 328 25.65 -3.60 -6.77
CA GLU A 328 27.05 -3.66 -6.35
C GLU A 328 27.20 -4.15 -4.91
N SER A 329 26.08 -4.33 -4.21
CA SER A 329 26.04 -4.69 -2.79
C SER A 329 26.21 -6.19 -2.51
N VAL A 330 26.31 -7.02 -3.55
CA VAL A 330 26.59 -8.46 -3.47
C VAL A 330 27.86 -8.79 -4.24
N ARG A 331 28.77 -9.54 -3.62
CA ARG A 331 30.00 -10.03 -4.24
C ARG A 331 30.08 -11.56 -4.24
N LYS A 332 30.94 -12.10 -5.05
CA LYS A 332 31.35 -13.51 -4.97
C LYS A 332 32.34 -13.72 -3.81
N VAL A 333 32.19 -14.81 -3.04
CA VAL A 333 33.08 -15.23 -1.94
C VAL A 333 33.69 -16.61 -2.23
#